data_bf008cebc0d8f2e61ef7e8388cf67a19
#
_entry.id   bf008cebc0d8f2e61ef7e8388cf67a19
#
_cell.length_a   1.000
_cell.length_b   1.000
_cell.length_c   1.000
_cell.angle_alpha   90.00
_cell.angle_beta   90.00
_cell.angle_gamma   90.00
#
_symmetry.space_group_name_H-M   'P 1'
#
loop_
_entity.id
_entity.type
_entity.pdbx_description
1 polymer ?
#
loop_
_entity_poly.entity_id
_entity_poly.type
_entity_poly.pdbx_seq_one_letter_code
_entity_poly.pdbx_strand_id
1 'polypeptide(L)'
;IVLLNYIRSGTLIGNEEKGSSIIGDGLASCVYNFSNLEENRSRTIIFSTDNALQGTATVSLQEAAKISKNKNITVFGIGTKNMSEEDKKDMKSAIELTGGTFYTENSSGTVNDIVKNIEKKGKSLIKDQKITRKIDIPKIPFIILIISILGMCILNKKMKV
;
A
#
# COMPACT_ATOMS: atom_id res chain seq x y z
N ILE A 1 9.67 -5.21 -2.57
CA ILE A 1 10.32 -6.41 -3.13
C ILE A 1 10.08 -6.48 -4.64
N VAL A 2 8.87 -6.26 -5.14
CA VAL A 2 8.56 -6.26 -6.59
C VAL A 2 9.27 -5.11 -7.31
N LEU A 3 9.35 -3.93 -6.72
CA LEU A 3 10.06 -2.78 -7.28
C LEU A 3 11.56 -3.04 -7.47
N LEU A 4 12.21 -3.71 -6.49
CA LEU A 4 13.63 -4.08 -6.56
C LEU A 4 13.92 -5.07 -7.68
N ASN A 5 13.02 -6.00 -7.98
CA ASN A 5 13.18 -6.94 -9.07
C ASN A 5 13.01 -6.29 -10.44
N TYR A 6 12.13 -5.28 -10.56
CA TYR A 6 11.93 -4.55 -11.80
C TYR A 6 13.12 -3.63 -12.12
N ILE A 7 13.66 -2.92 -11.15
CA ILE A 7 14.89 -2.14 -11.28
C ILE A 7 16.05 -3.05 -11.66
N ARG A 8 16.13 -4.26 -11.07
CA ARG A 8 17.19 -5.23 -11.35
C ARG A 8 17.10 -5.84 -12.76
N SER A 9 15.89 -6.08 -13.28
CA SER A 9 15.71 -6.58 -14.65
C SER A 9 15.98 -5.51 -15.71
N GLY A 10 15.68 -4.24 -15.42
CA GLY A 10 15.97 -3.11 -16.31
C GLY A 10 17.46 -2.79 -16.42
N THR A 11 18.25 -3.12 -15.41
CA THR A 11 19.72 -2.92 -15.40
C THR A 11 20.50 -4.06 -16.07
N LEU A 12 19.86 -5.19 -16.41
CA LEU A 12 20.51 -6.37 -16.99
C LEU A 12 20.52 -6.41 -18.52
N ILE A 13 19.90 -5.44 -19.18
CA ILE A 13 20.07 -5.28 -20.64
C ILE A 13 21.32 -4.41 -20.84
N GLY A 14 22.46 -5.02 -20.57
CA GLY A 14 23.74 -4.48 -20.97
C GLY A 14 23.91 -4.60 -22.46
N ASN A 15 23.91 -3.47 -23.12
CA ASN A 15 24.86 -3.11 -24.18
C ASN A 15 24.50 -1.68 -24.60
N GLU A 16 25.40 -0.78 -24.35
CA GLU A 16 25.76 0.51 -24.99
C GLU A 16 24.70 1.33 -25.76
N GLU A 17 23.45 0.93 -25.83
CA GLU A 17 22.37 1.74 -26.32
C GLU A 17 21.76 2.52 -25.15
N LYS A 18 21.70 3.84 -25.31
CA LYS A 18 21.16 4.82 -24.36
C LYS A 18 19.91 4.24 -23.70
N GLY A 19 19.99 3.99 -22.38
CA GLY A 19 18.89 3.40 -21.63
C GLY A 19 17.61 4.19 -21.85
N SER A 20 16.55 3.49 -22.21
CA SER A 20 15.22 4.08 -22.39
C SER A 20 14.60 4.35 -21.03
N SER A 21 14.31 5.61 -20.73
CA SER A 21 13.57 6.02 -19.53
C SER A 21 12.10 6.24 -19.88
N ILE A 22 11.29 5.18 -19.74
CA ILE A 22 9.88 5.20 -20.07
C ILE A 22 9.08 5.11 -18.75
N ILE A 23 8.94 6.25 -18.08
CA ILE A 23 8.42 6.36 -16.71
C ILE A 23 6.96 5.93 -16.62
N GLY A 24 6.15 6.31 -17.61
CA GLY A 24 4.74 5.94 -17.67
C GLY A 24 4.53 4.43 -17.76
N ASP A 25 5.27 3.76 -18.66
CA ASP A 25 5.23 2.31 -18.82
C ASP A 25 5.72 1.59 -17.55
N GLY A 26 6.78 2.11 -16.90
CA GLY A 26 7.28 1.60 -15.64
C GLY A 26 6.23 1.68 -14.52
N LEU A 27 5.56 2.83 -14.38
CA LEU A 27 4.49 3.00 -13.40
C LEU A 27 3.30 2.09 -13.70
N ALA A 28 2.86 2.01 -14.96
CA ALA A 28 1.78 1.12 -15.38
C ALA A 28 2.12 -0.35 -15.08
N SER A 29 3.33 -0.78 -15.38
CA SER A 29 3.81 -2.13 -15.07
C SER A 29 3.78 -2.43 -13.58
N CYS A 30 4.20 -1.47 -12.73
CA CYS A 30 4.09 -1.61 -11.28
C CYS A 30 2.64 -1.81 -10.84
N VAL A 31 1.72 -1.03 -11.40
CA VAL A 31 0.28 -1.10 -11.07
C VAL A 31 -0.33 -2.45 -11.46
N TYR A 32 0.04 -2.99 -12.61
CA TYR A 32 -0.46 -4.29 -13.08
C TYR A 32 0.13 -5.48 -12.31
N ASN A 33 1.29 -5.31 -11.70
CA ASN A 33 1.91 -6.35 -10.86
C ASN A 33 1.34 -6.46 -9.44
N PHE A 34 0.42 -5.57 -9.03
CA PHE A 34 -0.29 -5.76 -7.78
C PHE A 34 -1.27 -6.92 -7.88
N SER A 35 -1.09 -7.93 -7.06
CA SER A 35 -2.05 -9.03 -6.86
C SER A 35 -3.11 -8.65 -5.82
N ASN A 36 -4.22 -9.38 -5.81
CA ASN A 36 -5.29 -9.27 -4.79
C ASN A 36 -5.86 -7.84 -4.66
N LEU A 37 -6.23 -7.24 -5.79
CA LEU A 37 -6.80 -5.89 -5.82
C LEU A 37 -8.16 -5.79 -5.12
N GLU A 38 -8.84 -6.91 -4.90
CA GLU A 38 -10.14 -6.99 -4.21
C GLU A 38 -10.02 -6.87 -2.69
N GLU A 39 -8.83 -7.13 -2.12
CA GLU A 39 -8.62 -6.97 -0.70
C GLU A 39 -8.59 -5.49 -0.30
N ASN A 40 -9.27 -5.16 0.79
CA ASN A 40 -9.29 -3.79 1.33
C ASN A 40 -7.95 -3.46 2.01
N ARG A 41 -6.92 -3.25 1.20
CA ARG A 41 -5.56 -2.90 1.61
C ARG A 41 -5.15 -1.56 1.04
N SER A 42 -4.37 -0.80 1.80
CA SER A 42 -3.66 0.36 1.27
C SER A 42 -2.53 -0.11 0.34
N ARG A 43 -2.54 0.38 -0.90
CA ARG A 43 -1.50 0.09 -1.89
C ARG A 43 -0.79 1.37 -2.23
N THR A 44 0.52 1.30 -2.21
CA THR A 44 1.35 2.48 -2.43
C THR A 44 2.52 2.14 -3.34
N ILE A 45 2.78 3.00 -4.29
CA ILE A 45 3.98 3.00 -5.13
C ILE A 45 4.80 4.22 -4.74
N ILE A 46 6.09 4.04 -4.52
CA ILE A 46 7.06 5.12 -4.35
C ILE A 46 8.07 4.98 -5.48
N PHE A 47 8.27 6.03 -6.25
CA PHE A 47 9.29 6.03 -7.30
C PHE A 47 10.10 7.31 -7.30
N SER A 48 11.32 7.23 -7.79
CA SER A 48 12.23 8.36 -7.95
C SER A 48 12.69 8.43 -9.38
N THR A 49 12.68 9.63 -9.96
CA THR A 49 13.07 9.85 -11.36
C THR A 49 13.43 11.32 -11.58
N ASP A 50 14.20 11.58 -12.64
CA ASP A 50 14.43 12.92 -13.18
C ASP A 50 13.37 13.34 -14.21
N ASN A 51 12.43 12.44 -14.53
CA ASN A 51 11.42 12.58 -15.57
C ASN A 51 11.97 12.85 -16.98
N ALA A 52 13.25 12.61 -17.19
CA ALA A 52 13.86 12.73 -18.50
C ALA A 52 13.43 11.54 -19.38
N LEU A 53 12.46 11.80 -20.28
CA LEU A 53 11.95 10.78 -21.18
C LEU A 53 13.00 10.44 -22.25
N GLN A 54 13.37 9.18 -22.33
CA GLN A 54 14.22 8.65 -23.40
C GLN A 54 13.49 7.46 -24.05
N GLY A 55 12.99 7.66 -25.25
CA GLY A 55 12.23 6.67 -25.99
C GLY A 55 10.76 7.03 -26.18
N THR A 56 10.02 6.17 -26.87
CA THR A 56 8.58 6.35 -27.10
C THR A 56 7.78 5.57 -26.06
N ALA A 57 7.08 6.28 -25.19
CA ALA A 57 6.22 5.66 -24.19
C ALA A 57 4.97 5.05 -24.86
N THR A 58 4.58 3.86 -24.44
CA THR A 58 3.29 3.24 -24.80
C THR A 58 2.17 3.83 -23.93
N VAL A 59 2.49 4.09 -22.68
CA VAL A 59 1.60 4.70 -21.68
C VAL A 59 2.26 5.97 -21.15
N SER A 60 1.57 7.09 -21.24
CA SER A 60 2.06 8.35 -20.67
C SER A 60 2.01 8.30 -19.14
N LEU A 61 2.79 9.17 -18.47
CA LEU A 61 2.78 9.28 -17.00
C LEU A 61 1.37 9.62 -16.47
N GLN A 62 0.65 10.49 -17.16
CA GLN A 62 -0.71 10.89 -16.81
C GLN A 62 -1.70 9.73 -16.93
N GLU A 63 -1.58 8.91 -17.97
CA GLU A 63 -2.41 7.71 -18.13
C GLU A 63 -2.12 6.67 -17.08
N ALA A 64 -0.85 6.41 -16.78
CA ALA A 64 -0.44 5.50 -15.72
C ALA A 64 -0.96 5.96 -14.33
N ALA A 65 -0.96 7.27 -14.09
CA ALA A 65 -1.55 7.84 -12.87
C ALA A 65 -3.07 7.63 -12.80
N LYS A 66 -3.79 7.79 -13.91
CA LYS A 66 -5.24 7.49 -13.99
C LYS A 66 -5.52 6.00 -13.71
N ILE A 67 -4.72 5.10 -14.29
CA ILE A 67 -4.82 3.66 -14.03
C ILE A 67 -4.56 3.37 -12.55
N SER A 68 -3.54 3.99 -11.95
CA SER A 68 -3.23 3.85 -10.52
C SER A 68 -4.40 4.27 -9.64
N LYS A 69 -4.98 5.45 -9.94
CA LYS A 69 -6.16 5.97 -9.24
C LYS A 69 -7.35 5.02 -9.31
N ASN A 70 -7.67 4.52 -10.51
CA ASN A 70 -8.79 3.60 -10.72
C ASN A 70 -8.64 2.28 -9.96
N LYS A 71 -7.41 1.87 -9.69
CA LYS A 71 -7.09 0.67 -8.90
C LYS A 71 -6.87 0.98 -7.40
N ASN A 72 -7.19 2.18 -6.92
CA ASN A 72 -6.98 2.63 -5.55
C ASN A 72 -5.52 2.50 -5.07
N ILE A 73 -4.58 2.79 -5.97
CA ILE A 73 -3.15 2.79 -5.68
C ILE A 73 -2.68 4.23 -5.56
N THR A 74 -2.12 4.58 -4.41
CA THR A 74 -1.52 5.90 -4.18
C THR A 74 -0.08 5.90 -4.65
N VAL A 75 0.31 6.93 -5.39
CA VAL A 75 1.67 7.07 -5.91
C VAL A 75 2.36 8.23 -5.22
N PHE A 76 3.56 8.01 -4.69
CA PHE A 76 4.45 9.05 -4.19
C PHE A 76 5.67 9.15 -5.13
N GLY A 77 6.05 10.34 -5.48
CA GLY A 77 7.19 10.57 -6.36
C GLY A 77 8.24 11.44 -5.72
N ILE A 78 9.49 11.13 -6.02
CA ILE A 78 10.64 11.92 -5.59
C ILE A 78 11.36 12.36 -6.86
N GLY A 79 11.35 13.68 -7.12
CA GLY A 79 12.10 14.29 -8.21
C GLY A 79 13.55 14.49 -7.83
N THR A 80 14.46 14.19 -8.77
CA THR A 80 15.88 14.46 -8.58
C THR A 80 16.18 15.96 -8.60
N LYS A 81 17.34 16.34 -8.10
CA LYS A 81 17.78 17.73 -8.00
C LYS A 81 17.84 18.44 -9.36
N ASN A 82 18.19 17.72 -10.42
CA ASN A 82 18.42 18.27 -11.74
C ASN A 82 17.17 18.25 -12.65
N MET A 83 16.01 17.86 -12.12
CA MET A 83 14.74 17.83 -12.84
C MET A 83 14.33 19.24 -13.29
N SER A 84 13.89 19.38 -14.56
CA SER A 84 13.38 20.65 -15.09
C SER A 84 12.08 21.07 -14.36
N GLU A 85 11.75 22.35 -14.40
CA GLU A 85 10.52 22.85 -13.77
C GLU A 85 9.26 22.34 -14.50
N GLU A 86 9.35 22.09 -15.80
CA GLU A 86 8.28 21.52 -16.60
C GLU A 86 8.03 20.06 -16.19
N ASP A 87 9.09 19.26 -16.10
CA ASP A 87 9.02 17.86 -15.64
C ASP A 87 8.50 17.75 -14.21
N LYS A 88 8.91 18.65 -13.31
CA LYS A 88 8.39 18.72 -11.93
C LYS A 88 6.88 18.96 -11.92
N LYS A 89 6.41 19.87 -12.76
CA LYS A 89 4.99 20.22 -12.86
C LYS A 89 4.18 19.04 -13.39
N ASP A 90 4.66 18.39 -14.44
CA ASP A 90 4.00 17.23 -15.04
C ASP A 90 3.94 16.07 -14.04
N MET A 91 5.06 15.73 -13.43
CA MET A 91 5.15 14.68 -12.43
C MET A 91 4.27 14.97 -11.20
N LYS A 92 4.29 16.22 -10.71
CA LYS A 92 3.44 16.64 -9.60
C LYS A 92 1.96 16.46 -9.92
N SER A 93 1.52 16.90 -11.10
CA SER A 93 0.11 16.78 -11.51
C SER A 93 -0.33 15.32 -11.61
N ALA A 94 0.51 14.44 -12.16
CA ALA A 94 0.22 13.01 -12.26
C ALA A 94 0.12 12.34 -10.88
N ILE A 95 1.05 12.64 -9.98
CA ILE A 95 1.09 12.05 -8.64
C ILE A 95 -0.10 12.51 -7.79
N GLU A 96 -0.40 13.81 -7.80
CA GLU A 96 -1.53 14.39 -7.05
C GLU A 96 -2.87 13.80 -7.51
N LEU A 97 -2.99 13.41 -8.78
CA LEU A 97 -4.17 12.74 -9.31
C LEU A 97 -4.47 11.41 -8.58
N THR A 98 -3.44 10.71 -8.11
CA THR A 98 -3.56 9.44 -7.34
C THR A 98 -3.85 9.67 -5.85
N GLY A 99 -3.86 10.91 -5.41
CA GLY A 99 -3.96 11.28 -3.99
C GLY A 99 -2.64 11.10 -3.24
N GLY A 100 -1.52 11.00 -3.95
CA GLY A 100 -0.17 11.02 -3.38
C GLY A 100 0.42 12.42 -3.31
N THR A 101 1.72 12.50 -3.04
CA THR A 101 2.45 13.76 -2.92
C THR A 101 3.78 13.66 -3.68
N PHE A 102 4.12 14.71 -4.38
CA PHE A 102 5.41 14.86 -5.04
C PHE A 102 6.40 15.57 -4.10
N TYR A 103 7.61 15.05 -4.03
CA TYR A 103 8.71 15.58 -3.24
C TYR A 103 9.92 15.86 -4.14
N THR A 104 10.77 16.78 -3.73
CA THR A 104 12.08 17.01 -4.34
C THR A 104 13.18 16.49 -3.43
N GLU A 105 14.28 16.01 -4.00
CA GLU A 105 15.41 15.44 -3.26
C GLU A 105 15.96 16.36 -2.16
N ASN A 106 15.82 17.68 -2.31
CA ASN A 106 16.32 18.67 -1.36
C ASN A 106 15.42 18.91 -0.15
N SER A 107 14.25 18.29 -0.05
CA SER A 107 13.37 18.47 1.10
C SER A 107 13.84 17.59 2.25
N SER A 108 14.41 18.23 3.28
CA SER A 108 14.74 17.55 4.53
C SER A 108 13.46 16.97 5.13
N GLY A 109 13.44 15.67 5.37
CA GLY A 109 12.26 14.98 5.92
C GLY A 109 11.37 14.27 4.93
N THR A 110 11.67 14.30 3.62
CA THR A 110 10.88 13.63 2.55
C THR A 110 10.48 12.19 2.92
N VAL A 111 11.43 11.39 3.38
CA VAL A 111 11.16 9.98 3.74
C VAL A 111 10.22 9.90 4.93
N ASN A 112 10.44 10.71 5.97
CA ASN A 112 9.58 10.73 7.16
C ASN A 112 8.16 11.19 6.81
N ASP A 113 8.01 12.14 5.91
CA ASP A 113 6.70 12.62 5.48
C ASP A 113 5.96 11.58 4.64
N ILE A 114 6.67 10.87 3.76
CA ILE A 114 6.11 9.74 3.01
C ILE A 114 5.61 8.66 3.99
N VAL A 115 6.44 8.26 4.94
CA VAL A 115 6.08 7.24 5.95
C VAL A 115 4.85 7.66 6.74
N LYS A 116 4.81 8.90 7.25
CA LYS A 116 3.67 9.45 7.98
C LYS A 116 2.38 9.44 7.13
N ASN A 117 2.47 9.81 5.84
CA ASN A 117 1.32 9.82 4.94
C ASN A 117 0.81 8.41 4.66
N ILE A 118 1.70 7.43 4.49
CA ILE A 118 1.33 6.01 4.33
C ILE A 118 0.65 5.49 5.59
N GLU A 119 1.21 5.77 6.77
CA GLU A 119 0.62 5.36 8.05
C GLU A 119 -0.76 5.99 8.27
N LYS A 120 -0.92 7.27 7.97
CA LYS A 120 -2.20 7.97 8.10
C LYS A 120 -3.27 7.33 7.22
N LYS A 121 -2.95 6.99 5.97
CA LYS A 121 -3.86 6.28 5.06
C LYS A 121 -4.15 4.86 5.54
N GLY A 122 -3.15 4.13 5.98
CA GLY A 122 -3.32 2.79 6.55
C GLY A 122 -4.23 2.78 7.78
N LYS A 123 -4.06 3.75 8.68
CA LYS A 123 -4.90 3.91 9.88
C LYS A 123 -6.35 4.28 9.53
N SER A 124 -6.59 5.08 8.49
CA SER A 124 -7.95 5.42 8.06
C SER A 124 -8.70 4.18 7.55
N LEU A 125 -8.05 3.33 6.76
CA LEU A 125 -8.64 2.09 6.27
C LEU A 125 -8.97 1.09 7.39
N ILE A 126 -8.13 1.01 8.42
CA ILE A 126 -8.36 0.15 9.58
C ILE A 126 -9.54 0.67 10.42
N LYS A 127 -9.70 1.99 10.50
CA LYS A 127 -10.77 2.62 11.28
C LYS A 127 -12.15 2.38 10.66
N ASP A 128 -12.23 2.25 9.33
CA ASP A 128 -13.47 1.97 8.61
C ASP A 128 -13.84 0.48 8.61
N GLN A 129 -12.90 -0.41 8.91
CA GLN A 129 -13.21 -1.81 9.16
C GLN A 129 -13.77 -1.95 10.58
N LYS A 130 -15.10 -2.10 10.71
CA LYS A 130 -15.71 -2.65 11.93
C LYS A 130 -15.14 -4.05 12.12
N ILE A 131 -14.10 -4.15 12.94
CA ILE A 131 -13.56 -5.45 13.38
C ILE A 131 -14.58 -6.02 14.34
N THR A 132 -15.53 -6.80 13.83
CA THR A 132 -16.41 -7.65 14.64
C THR A 132 -15.54 -8.79 15.15
N ARG A 133 -14.75 -8.53 16.22
CA ARG A 133 -14.14 -9.62 16.97
C ARG A 133 -15.28 -10.39 17.65
N LYS A 134 -15.54 -11.60 17.20
CA LYS A 134 -16.25 -12.58 18.02
C LYS A 134 -15.41 -12.79 19.28
N ILE A 135 -15.77 -12.09 20.34
CA ILE A 135 -15.18 -12.31 21.67
C ILE A 135 -15.85 -13.58 22.16
N ASP A 136 -15.13 -14.68 22.08
CA ASP A 136 -15.52 -15.91 22.75
C ASP A 136 -15.35 -15.68 24.24
N ILE A 137 -16.46 -15.64 24.99
CA ILE A 137 -16.46 -15.42 26.42
C ILE A 137 -16.63 -16.82 27.06
N PRO A 138 -15.55 -17.57 27.31
CA PRO A 138 -15.62 -18.93 27.87
C PRO A 138 -16.11 -18.93 29.32
N LYS A 139 -16.18 -17.75 29.96
CA LYS A 139 -16.60 -17.61 31.36
C LYS A 139 -18.04 -18.04 31.61
N ILE A 140 -18.96 -17.74 30.68
CA ILE A 140 -20.38 -18.06 30.84
C ILE A 140 -20.64 -19.58 30.85
N PRO A 141 -20.19 -20.37 29.85
CA PRO A 141 -20.38 -21.81 29.87
C PRO A 141 -19.63 -22.48 31.04
N PHE A 142 -18.50 -21.92 31.49
CA PHE A 142 -17.76 -22.45 32.63
C PHE A 142 -18.51 -22.29 33.96
N ILE A 143 -19.18 -21.14 34.17
CA ILE A 143 -19.99 -20.92 35.36
C ILE A 143 -21.20 -21.86 35.37
N ILE A 144 -21.86 -22.08 34.25
CA ILE A 144 -23.00 -23.00 34.12
C ILE A 144 -22.56 -24.42 34.46
N LEU A 145 -21.38 -24.84 34.02
CA LEU A 145 -20.80 -26.16 34.29
C LEU A 145 -20.54 -26.36 35.78
N ILE A 146 -19.97 -25.35 36.48
CA ILE A 146 -19.72 -25.41 37.92
C ILE A 146 -21.03 -25.53 38.69
N ILE A 147 -22.06 -24.75 38.35
CA ILE A 147 -23.39 -24.80 39.00
C ILE A 147 -24.02 -26.17 38.79
N SER A 148 -23.92 -26.76 37.61
CA SER A 148 -24.44 -28.10 37.30
C SER A 148 -23.77 -29.19 38.14
N ILE A 149 -22.46 -29.15 38.32
CA ILE A 149 -21.71 -30.10 39.14
C ILE A 149 -22.10 -30.00 40.63
N LEU A 150 -22.19 -28.76 41.15
CA LEU A 150 -22.63 -28.51 42.51
C LEU A 150 -24.06 -29.04 42.75
N GLY A 151 -24.98 -28.77 41.83
CA GLY A 151 -26.34 -29.29 41.85
C GLY A 151 -26.40 -30.80 41.90
N MET A 152 -25.61 -31.50 41.11
CA MET A 152 -25.52 -32.94 41.09
C MET A 152 -24.95 -33.50 42.43
N CYS A 153 -23.98 -32.85 43.03
CA CYS A 153 -23.44 -33.27 44.33
C CYS A 153 -24.48 -33.13 45.44
N ILE A 154 -25.30 -32.07 45.46
CA ILE A 154 -26.34 -31.86 46.45
C ILE A 154 -27.45 -32.91 46.30
N LEU A 155 -27.88 -33.17 45.09
CA LEU A 155 -28.91 -34.20 44.81
C LEU A 155 -28.46 -35.61 45.24
N ASN A 156 -27.21 -35.95 44.91
CA ASN A 156 -26.63 -37.26 45.24
C ASN A 156 -26.50 -37.47 46.79
N LYS A 157 -26.24 -36.37 47.54
CA LYS A 157 -26.21 -36.40 49.00
C LYS A 157 -27.61 -36.57 49.61
N LYS A 158 -28.64 -35.99 48.95
CA LYS A 158 -30.03 -36.05 49.44
C LYS A 158 -30.69 -37.43 49.09
N MET A 159 -30.25 -38.11 48.08
CA MET A 159 -30.74 -39.44 47.71
C MET A 159 -30.09 -40.59 48.49
N LYS A 160 -29.01 -40.35 49.25
CA LYS A 160 -28.33 -41.32 50.12
C LYS A 160 -28.79 -41.29 51.56
N VAL A 161 -29.83 -40.52 51.90
CA VAL A 161 -30.56 -40.52 53.13
C VAL A 161 -31.95 -41.11 52.84
#